data_a97ad4e85f3e2d4cf91552e368303b34
#
_entry.id   a97ad4e85f3e2d4cf91552e368303b34
#
_cell.length_a   1.000
_cell.length_b   1.000
_cell.length_c   1.000
_cell.angle_alpha   90.00
_cell.angle_beta   90.00
_cell.angle_gamma   90.00
#
_symmetry.space_group_name_H-M   'P 1'
#
loop_
_entity.id
_entity.type
_entity.pdbx_description
1 polymer ?
#
loop_
_entity_poly.entity_id
_entity_poly.type
_entity_poly.pdbx_seq_one_letter_code
_entity_poly.pdbx_strand_id
1 'polypeptide(L)'
;DKELINKKLEKIIICGTSLKDKEYLENLEYFKWLKFPKLNKPILGICGGMQIISLIFGGTLIENKEIGLIKIQFKKEFLNFKPSLNEVYLLHNYAAINKDFEVFAHSQEFEISQAIKHKTREIYGVLFHPEVRNKELIIKFCR
;
A
#
# COMPACT_ATOMS: atom_id res chain seq x y z
N ASP A 1 -20.10 7.35 -4.24
CA ASP A 1 -20.11 5.94 -3.79
C ASP A 1 -20.75 5.00 -4.81
N LYS A 2 -21.83 5.39 -5.50
CA LYS A 2 -22.44 4.58 -6.57
C LYS A 2 -21.53 4.47 -7.82
N GLU A 3 -20.69 5.46 -8.07
CA GLU A 3 -19.75 5.46 -9.19
C GLU A 3 -18.62 4.42 -9.03
N LEU A 4 -18.17 4.17 -7.81
CA LEU A 4 -17.13 3.17 -7.51
C LEU A 4 -17.59 1.73 -7.78
N ILE A 5 -18.90 1.50 -7.83
CA ILE A 5 -19.50 0.19 -8.14
C ILE A 5 -19.79 0.07 -9.65
N ASN A 6 -19.51 1.11 -10.41
CA ASN A 6 -19.78 1.13 -11.86
C ASN A 6 -19.00 -0.01 -12.55
N LYS A 7 -19.67 -0.70 -13.47
CA LYS A 7 -19.12 -1.83 -14.25
C LYS A 7 -17.86 -1.48 -15.07
N LYS A 8 -17.63 -0.20 -15.35
CA LYS A 8 -16.46 0.28 -16.11
C LYS A 8 -15.20 0.41 -15.28
N LEU A 9 -15.29 0.46 -13.94
CA LEU A 9 -14.13 0.54 -13.06
C LEU A 9 -13.56 -0.86 -12.86
N GLU A 10 -12.34 -1.10 -13.30
CA GLU A 10 -11.69 -2.40 -13.19
C GLU A 10 -10.79 -2.52 -11.97
N LYS A 11 -9.97 -1.51 -11.72
CA LYS A 11 -8.98 -1.48 -10.62
C LYS A 11 -8.86 -0.08 -10.03
N ILE A 12 -8.37 0.02 -8.80
CA ILE A 12 -8.23 1.29 -8.07
C ILE A 12 -6.80 1.42 -7.56
N ILE A 13 -6.19 2.58 -7.76
CA ILE A 13 -4.90 2.93 -7.16
C ILE A 13 -5.11 4.15 -6.25
N ILE A 14 -4.71 4.03 -4.99
CA ILE A 14 -4.67 5.13 -4.03
C ILE A 14 -3.22 5.57 -3.91
N CYS A 15 -2.93 6.74 -4.48
CA CYS A 15 -1.57 7.26 -4.54
C CYS A 15 -1.08 7.78 -3.19
N GLY A 16 0.22 7.93 -3.07
CA GLY A 16 0.87 8.61 -1.95
C GLY A 16 0.73 10.12 -2.01
N THR A 17 1.17 10.77 -0.96
CA THR A 17 1.19 12.22 -0.79
C THR A 17 2.59 12.70 -0.46
N SER A 18 2.80 14.01 -0.43
CA SER A 18 4.07 14.59 0.02
C SER A 18 4.29 14.38 1.52
N LEU A 19 5.54 14.41 1.99
CA LEU A 19 5.88 14.26 3.42
C LEU A 19 5.20 15.30 4.32
N LYS A 20 4.86 16.47 3.79
CA LYS A 20 4.23 17.56 4.54
C LYS A 20 2.71 17.45 4.60
N ASP A 21 2.12 16.67 3.71
CA ASP A 21 0.67 16.51 3.63
C ASP A 21 0.23 15.42 4.62
N LYS A 22 -0.60 15.84 5.57
CA LYS A 22 -1.25 14.96 6.57
C LYS A 22 -2.77 14.98 6.48
N GLU A 23 -3.33 15.76 5.57
CA GLU A 23 -4.79 15.93 5.46
C GLU A 23 -5.53 14.61 5.20
N TYR A 24 -4.89 13.67 4.50
CA TYR A 24 -5.47 12.34 4.26
C TYR A 24 -5.70 11.55 5.56
N LEU A 25 -4.87 11.75 6.59
CA LEU A 25 -5.01 11.12 7.90
C LEU A 25 -6.17 11.74 8.71
N GLU A 26 -6.46 13.01 8.49
CA GLU A 26 -7.54 13.74 9.16
C GLU A 26 -8.90 13.47 8.49
N ASN A 27 -8.90 13.04 7.23
CA ASN A 27 -10.09 12.86 6.40
C ASN A 27 -10.36 11.40 6.01
N LEU A 28 -10.07 10.45 6.90
CA LEU A 28 -10.29 9.01 6.66
C LEU A 28 -11.75 8.65 6.34
N GLU A 29 -12.69 9.48 6.74
CA GLU A 29 -14.11 9.32 6.41
C GLU A 29 -14.36 9.15 4.90
N TYR A 30 -13.60 9.87 4.06
CA TYR A 30 -13.74 9.79 2.61
C TYR A 30 -13.33 8.43 2.03
N PHE A 31 -12.62 7.61 2.80
CA PHE A 31 -12.13 6.29 2.36
C PHE A 31 -12.91 5.12 2.94
N LYS A 32 -13.99 5.35 3.70
CA LYS A 32 -14.80 4.27 4.29
C LYS A 32 -15.41 3.32 3.26
N TRP A 33 -15.55 3.76 2.00
CA TRP A 33 -16.02 2.93 0.90
C TRP A 33 -15.12 1.71 0.64
N LEU A 34 -13.85 1.74 1.07
CA LEU A 34 -12.93 0.60 0.98
C LEU A 34 -13.48 -0.66 1.66
N LYS A 35 -14.30 -0.49 2.69
CA LYS A 35 -14.92 -1.60 3.44
C LYS A 35 -16.21 -2.13 2.81
N PHE A 36 -16.74 -1.50 1.76
CA PHE A 36 -18.01 -1.95 1.18
C PHE A 36 -17.90 -3.38 0.68
N PRO A 37 -18.75 -4.33 1.17
CA PRO A 37 -18.68 -5.73 0.78
C PRO A 37 -18.89 -5.95 -0.73
N LYS A 38 -19.67 -5.07 -1.37
CA LYS A 38 -19.94 -5.13 -2.82
C LYS A 38 -18.78 -4.59 -3.68
N LEU A 39 -17.81 -3.90 -3.08
CA LEU A 39 -16.63 -3.44 -3.79
C LEU A 39 -15.65 -4.61 -3.97
N ASN A 40 -15.86 -5.37 -5.02
CA ASN A 40 -15.00 -6.50 -5.39
C ASN A 40 -14.05 -6.11 -6.53
N LYS A 41 -13.27 -5.07 -6.31
CA LYS A 41 -12.27 -4.58 -7.26
C LYS A 41 -10.88 -4.66 -6.63
N PRO A 42 -9.86 -5.04 -7.43
CA PRO A 42 -8.48 -4.96 -6.96
C PRO A 42 -8.09 -3.51 -6.60
N ILE A 43 -7.41 -3.34 -5.48
CA ILE A 43 -6.99 -2.04 -4.95
C ILE A 43 -5.50 -2.10 -4.64
N LEU A 44 -4.75 -1.08 -5.05
CA LEU A 44 -3.34 -0.87 -4.70
C LEU A 44 -3.19 0.46 -3.97
N GLY A 45 -2.72 0.43 -2.73
CA GLY A 45 -2.30 1.62 -1.98
C GLY A 45 -0.79 1.84 -2.09
N ILE A 46 -0.37 3.04 -2.45
CA ILE A 46 1.04 3.43 -2.54
C ILE A 46 1.34 4.45 -1.44
N CYS A 47 2.32 4.17 -0.60
CA CYS A 47 2.78 5.02 0.51
C CYS A 47 1.61 5.48 1.41
N GLY A 48 1.18 6.74 1.32
CA GLY A 48 -0.03 7.23 2.00
C GLY A 48 -1.28 6.39 1.73
N GLY A 49 -1.41 5.86 0.52
CA GLY A 49 -2.51 4.94 0.15
C GLY A 49 -2.47 3.64 0.94
N MET A 50 -1.29 3.06 1.18
CA MET A 50 -1.14 1.90 2.07
C MET A 50 -1.51 2.24 3.51
N GLN A 51 -1.12 3.41 3.99
CA GLN A 51 -1.45 3.89 5.34
C GLN A 51 -2.97 4.05 5.50
N ILE A 52 -3.64 4.68 4.54
CA ILE A 52 -5.12 4.81 4.51
C ILE A 52 -5.79 3.45 4.58
N ILE A 53 -5.40 2.52 3.70
CA ILE A 53 -5.95 1.16 3.68
C ILE A 53 -5.76 0.49 5.05
N SER A 54 -4.56 0.57 5.61
CA SER A 54 -4.28 -0.04 6.91
C SER A 54 -5.16 0.52 8.02
N LEU A 55 -5.31 1.84 8.10
CA LEU A 55 -6.14 2.52 9.10
C LEU A 55 -7.63 2.19 8.94
N ILE A 56 -8.13 2.20 7.71
CA ILE A 56 -9.55 1.87 7.42
C ILE A 56 -9.89 0.45 7.86
N PHE A 57 -8.96 -0.49 7.72
CA PHE A 57 -9.12 -1.88 8.17
C PHE A 57 -8.68 -2.12 9.63
N GLY A 58 -8.61 -1.06 10.44
CA GLY A 58 -8.41 -1.15 11.89
C GLY A 58 -6.96 -1.26 12.33
N GLY A 59 -6.01 -0.98 11.45
CA GLY A 59 -4.59 -0.91 11.79
C GLY A 59 -4.19 0.38 12.47
N THR A 60 -2.90 0.50 12.77
CA THR A 60 -2.29 1.67 13.40
C THR A 60 -1.07 2.16 12.62
N LEU A 61 -0.70 3.41 12.82
CA LEU A 61 0.55 3.98 12.30
C LEU A 61 1.55 4.13 13.43
N ILE A 62 2.83 3.92 13.10
CA ILE A 62 3.96 4.22 13.97
C ILE A 62 4.89 5.21 13.26
N GLU A 63 5.55 6.07 14.02
CA GLU A 63 6.58 6.95 13.48
C GLU A 63 7.77 6.12 13.00
N ASN A 64 8.05 6.24 11.73
CA ASN A 64 9.21 5.61 11.09
C ASN A 64 9.52 6.38 9.80
N LYS A 65 10.60 7.12 9.82
CA LYS A 65 11.03 7.94 8.68
C LYS A 65 12.08 7.18 7.88
N GLU A 66 11.76 6.95 6.61
CA GLU A 66 12.69 6.38 5.64
C GLU A 66 12.66 7.23 4.36
N ILE A 67 13.83 7.62 3.87
CA ILE A 67 13.99 8.45 2.67
C ILE A 67 15.15 7.93 1.83
N GLY A 68 14.90 7.73 0.53
CA GLY A 68 15.91 7.39 -0.45
C GLY A 68 15.80 5.99 -1.00
N LEU A 69 16.85 5.55 -1.69
CA LEU A 69 16.95 4.21 -2.25
C LEU A 69 17.40 3.24 -1.15
N ILE A 70 16.54 2.31 -0.79
CA ILE A 70 16.74 1.36 0.30
C ILE A 70 16.42 -0.06 -0.21
N LYS A 71 17.22 -1.02 0.21
CA LYS A 71 16.97 -2.43 -0.08
C LYS A 71 15.99 -3.02 0.93
N ILE A 72 14.93 -3.66 0.42
CA ILE A 72 13.93 -4.38 1.20
C ILE A 72 13.92 -5.86 0.83
N GLN A 73 13.55 -6.70 1.79
CA GLN A 73 13.49 -8.14 1.60
C GLN A 73 12.06 -8.58 1.30
N PHE A 74 11.82 -9.12 0.10
CA PHE A 74 10.60 -9.88 -0.21
C PHE A 74 10.75 -11.32 0.28
N LYS A 75 9.81 -11.78 1.08
CA LYS A 75 9.76 -13.16 1.61
C LYS A 75 8.99 -14.10 0.70
N LYS A 76 8.04 -13.55 -0.06
CA LYS A 76 7.12 -14.27 -0.95
C LYS A 76 6.97 -13.50 -2.26
N GLU A 77 6.47 -14.18 -3.29
CA GLU A 77 6.09 -13.52 -4.53
C GLU A 77 4.99 -12.48 -4.30
N PHE A 78 5.21 -11.27 -4.79
CA PHE A 78 4.28 -10.15 -4.68
C PHE A 78 4.23 -9.39 -5.99
N LEU A 79 3.12 -9.52 -6.72
CA LEU A 79 2.96 -8.95 -8.06
C LEU A 79 4.11 -9.37 -8.99
N ASN A 80 5.02 -8.45 -9.35
CA ASN A 80 6.19 -8.75 -10.18
C ASN A 80 7.45 -9.13 -9.39
N PHE A 81 7.43 -8.95 -8.07
CA PHE A 81 8.60 -9.28 -7.23
C PHE A 81 8.63 -10.75 -6.86
N LYS A 82 9.79 -11.37 -7.01
CA LYS A 82 10.09 -12.69 -6.46
C LYS A 82 10.73 -12.56 -5.09
N PRO A 83 10.75 -13.64 -4.27
CA PRO A 83 11.47 -13.65 -3.01
C PRO A 83 12.95 -13.30 -3.21
N SER A 84 13.33 -12.11 -2.82
CA SER A 84 14.68 -11.56 -3.01
C SER A 84 14.83 -10.20 -2.36
N LEU A 85 16.07 -9.72 -2.33
CA LEU A 85 16.43 -8.37 -1.93
C LEU A 85 16.24 -7.43 -3.13
N ASN A 86 15.44 -6.38 -2.97
CA ASN A 86 15.16 -5.40 -4.03
C ASN A 86 15.35 -3.99 -3.54
N GLU A 87 15.90 -3.14 -4.40
CA GLU A 87 16.04 -1.71 -4.13
C GLU A 87 14.76 -0.97 -4.53
N VAL A 88 14.23 -0.21 -3.60
CA VAL A 88 13.02 0.59 -3.75
C VAL A 88 13.27 2.04 -3.31
N TYR A 89 12.41 2.96 -3.74
CA TYR A 89 12.47 4.35 -3.28
C TYR A 89 11.47 4.58 -2.16
N LEU A 90 11.96 4.99 -0.99
CA LEU A 90 11.17 5.30 0.19
C LEU A 90 11.09 6.81 0.42
N LEU A 91 9.93 7.28 0.80
CA LEU A 91 9.67 8.67 1.16
C LEU A 91 8.45 8.73 2.07
N HIS A 92 8.63 8.45 3.37
CA HIS A 92 7.53 8.45 4.33
C HIS A 92 8.00 8.79 5.75
N ASN A 93 7.06 9.21 6.59
CA ASN A 93 7.25 9.48 8.01
C ASN A 93 6.60 8.42 8.91
N TYR A 94 5.71 7.60 8.38
CA TYR A 94 4.94 6.62 9.14
C TYR A 94 4.97 5.26 8.46
N ALA A 95 5.01 4.22 9.27
CA ALA A 95 4.77 2.84 8.86
C ALA A 95 3.43 2.36 9.38
N ALA A 96 2.83 1.39 8.70
CA ALA A 96 1.54 0.85 9.05
C ALA A 96 1.67 -0.55 9.66
N ILE A 97 0.87 -0.83 10.69
CA ILE A 97 0.74 -2.15 11.31
C ILE A 97 -0.72 -2.58 11.22
N ASN A 98 -0.99 -3.74 10.61
CA ASN A 98 -2.33 -4.30 10.53
C ASN A 98 -2.29 -5.82 10.47
N LYS A 99 -2.89 -6.49 11.46
CA LYS A 99 -2.94 -7.96 11.58
C LYS A 99 -3.81 -8.67 10.54
N ASP A 100 -4.72 -7.95 9.87
CA ASP A 100 -5.60 -8.49 8.84
C ASP A 100 -4.93 -8.54 7.45
N PHE A 101 -3.72 -8.02 7.37
CA PHE A 101 -2.88 -8.08 6.18
C PHE A 101 -1.70 -9.03 6.37
N GLU A 102 -1.39 -9.77 5.32
CA GLU A 102 -0.17 -10.55 5.24
C GLU A 102 0.98 -9.67 4.76
N VAL A 103 2.15 -9.78 5.41
CA VAL A 103 3.35 -9.03 5.04
C VAL A 103 4.19 -9.85 4.06
N PHE A 104 4.48 -9.27 2.90
CA PHE A 104 5.25 -9.88 1.82
C PHE A 104 6.69 -9.37 1.74
N ALA A 105 6.92 -8.13 2.20
CA ALA A 105 8.25 -7.55 2.28
C ALA A 105 8.39 -6.67 3.50
N HIS A 106 9.61 -6.57 4.01
CA HIS A 106 9.96 -5.72 5.15
C HIS A 106 11.32 -5.06 4.94
N SER A 107 11.54 -3.92 5.61
CA SER A 107 12.87 -3.31 5.69
C SER A 107 13.82 -4.19 6.50
N GLN A 108 15.10 -4.15 6.16
CA GLN A 108 16.09 -5.03 6.78
C GLN A 108 16.38 -4.67 8.25
N GLU A 109 16.43 -3.38 8.55
CA GLU A 109 16.89 -2.92 9.88
C GLU A 109 15.80 -2.94 10.95
N PHE A 110 14.54 -2.68 10.58
CA PHE A 110 13.46 -2.42 11.55
C PHE A 110 12.24 -3.33 11.40
N GLU A 111 12.28 -4.32 10.54
CA GLU A 111 11.14 -5.20 10.21
C GLU A 111 9.85 -4.44 9.85
N ILE A 112 9.99 -3.23 9.31
CA ILE A 112 8.86 -2.42 8.87
C ILE A 112 8.20 -3.06 7.66
N SER A 113 6.89 -3.19 7.70
CA SER A 113 6.11 -3.75 6.59
C SER A 113 6.17 -2.83 5.37
N GLN A 114 6.76 -3.32 4.29
CA GLN A 114 6.98 -2.59 3.03
C GLN A 114 6.02 -2.99 1.92
N ALA A 115 5.50 -4.21 1.95
CA ALA A 115 4.49 -4.71 1.04
C ALA A 115 3.52 -5.62 1.79
N ILE A 116 2.23 -5.36 1.65
CA ILE A 116 1.15 -6.07 2.33
C ILE A 116 0.03 -6.45 1.37
N LYS A 117 -0.69 -7.53 1.69
CA LYS A 117 -1.92 -7.91 1.00
C LYS A 117 -2.96 -8.33 2.02
N HIS A 118 -4.21 -7.89 1.83
CA HIS A 118 -5.33 -8.33 2.65
C HIS A 118 -5.52 -9.85 2.54
N LYS A 119 -5.79 -10.52 3.66
CA LYS A 119 -5.85 -12.00 3.71
C LYS A 119 -6.93 -12.61 2.82
N THR A 120 -8.02 -11.90 2.57
CA THR A 120 -9.19 -12.44 1.84
C THR A 120 -9.64 -11.59 0.64
N ARG A 121 -9.10 -10.39 0.46
CA ARG A 121 -9.48 -9.46 -0.62
C ARG A 121 -8.27 -9.11 -1.48
N GLU A 122 -8.51 -8.76 -2.75
CA GLU A 122 -7.48 -8.27 -3.68
C GLU A 122 -7.10 -6.82 -3.37
N ILE A 123 -6.65 -6.56 -2.13
CA ILE A 123 -6.21 -5.24 -1.65
C ILE A 123 -4.73 -5.34 -1.29
N TYR A 124 -3.93 -4.60 -2.01
CA TYR A 124 -2.48 -4.54 -1.90
C TYR A 124 -2.03 -3.20 -1.34
N GLY A 125 -0.94 -3.19 -0.60
CA GLY A 125 -0.29 -1.96 -0.16
C GLY A 125 1.23 -2.06 -0.28
N VAL A 126 1.86 -0.98 -0.72
CA VAL A 126 3.31 -0.82 -0.71
C VAL A 126 3.67 0.50 -0.05
N LEU A 127 4.68 0.49 0.82
CA LEU A 127 5.13 1.69 1.53
C LEU A 127 6.10 2.53 0.68
N PHE A 128 6.78 1.89 -0.26
CA PHE A 128 7.66 2.54 -1.22
C PHE A 128 6.89 3.16 -2.40
N HIS A 129 7.61 3.90 -3.23
CA HIS A 129 7.10 4.61 -4.41
C HIS A 129 7.49 3.88 -5.71
N PRO A 130 6.67 2.93 -6.20
CA PRO A 130 7.00 2.17 -7.42
C PRO A 130 7.01 3.05 -8.67
N GLU A 131 6.31 4.19 -8.68
CA GLU A 131 6.34 5.13 -9.78
C GLU A 131 7.73 5.78 -9.99
N VAL A 132 8.56 5.78 -8.95
CA VAL A 132 9.93 6.31 -9.01
C VAL A 132 10.91 5.25 -9.50
N ARG A 133 10.86 4.03 -8.96
CA ARG A 133 11.90 3.02 -9.18
C ARG A 133 11.40 1.71 -9.81
N ASN A 134 10.26 1.20 -9.41
CA ASN A 134 9.78 -0.16 -9.71
C ASN A 134 8.45 -0.13 -10.50
N LYS A 135 8.43 0.56 -11.62
CA LYS A 135 7.21 0.79 -12.44
C LYS A 135 6.52 -0.50 -12.89
N GLU A 136 7.27 -1.58 -13.02
CA GLU A 136 6.76 -2.90 -13.39
C GLU A 136 5.70 -3.41 -12.41
N LEU A 137 5.77 -3.01 -11.14
CA LEU A 137 4.74 -3.34 -10.14
C LEU A 137 3.39 -2.76 -10.54
N ILE A 138 3.37 -1.48 -10.92
CA ILE A 138 2.13 -0.79 -11.35
C ILE A 138 1.60 -1.44 -12.63
N ILE A 139 2.48 -1.71 -13.60
CA ILE A 139 2.13 -2.36 -14.86
C ILE A 139 1.51 -3.73 -14.59
N LYS A 140 2.13 -4.52 -13.73
CA LYS A 140 1.64 -5.86 -13.36
C LYS A 140 0.28 -5.79 -12.68
N PHE A 141 0.09 -4.83 -11.76
CA PHE A 141 -1.18 -4.63 -11.10
C PHE A 141 -2.29 -4.23 -12.09
N CYS A 142 -1.99 -3.36 -13.06
CA CYS A 142 -2.96 -2.87 -14.04
C CYS A 142 -3.35 -3.89 -15.11
N ARG A 143 -2.54 -4.89 -15.34
CA ARG A 143 -2.86 -6.00 -16.26
C ARG A 143 -3.78 -7.03 -15.62
#